data_e159839df82b9b29e28e340dbed538e1
#
_entry.id   e159839df82b9b29e28e340dbed538e1
#
_cell.length_a   1.000
_cell.length_b   1.000
_cell.length_c   1.000
_cell.angle_alpha   90.00
_cell.angle_beta   90.00
_cell.angle_gamma   90.00
#
_symmetry.space_group_name_H-M   'P 1'
#
loop_
_entity.id
_entity.type
_entity.pdbx_description
1 polymer ?
#
loop_
_entity_poly.entity_id
_entity_poly.type
_entity_poly.pdbx_seq_one_letter_code
_entity_poly.pdbx_strand_id
1 'polypeptide(L)'
;MTITDSLIPKNKYNRPGTKSTPKRICVHYTGDCGATAAQLAKYWQNVAAGVFKDKPWSWTSAQYIVGLDGEVIRCIPDSEIAYAAANQNADTIHIEVCYKRQSGEFEESSIAALGELVRSLMKKYAIPAGKVVRHYDLTGKLCPAYYVDEARWNALHE
;
A
#
# COMPACT_ATOMS: atom_id res chain seq x y z
N MET A 1 2.31 -4.59 17.13
CA MET A 1 2.18 -3.50 16.11
C MET A 1 0.96 -2.63 16.44
N THR A 2 1.13 -1.32 16.44
CA THR A 2 0.02 -0.36 16.60
C THR A 2 -0.34 0.19 15.22
N ILE A 3 -1.63 0.17 14.87
CA ILE A 3 -2.15 0.75 13.63
C ILE A 3 -2.94 2.00 13.98
N THR A 4 -2.58 3.12 13.36
CA THR A 4 -3.30 4.39 13.51
C THR A 4 -4.31 4.54 12.37
N ASP A 5 -5.55 4.85 12.69
CA ASP A 5 -6.57 5.10 11.68
C ASP A 5 -6.53 6.54 11.17
N SER A 6 -6.44 6.69 9.85
CA SER A 6 -6.63 7.92 9.10
C SER A 6 -7.54 7.62 7.91
N LEU A 7 -8.75 7.13 8.20
CA LEU A 7 -9.66 6.65 7.18
C LEU A 7 -10.08 7.77 6.22
N ILE A 8 -9.88 7.53 4.94
CA ILE A 8 -10.34 8.40 3.86
C ILE A 8 -11.88 8.41 3.88
N PRO A 9 -12.57 9.56 3.86
CA PRO A 9 -14.02 9.58 3.70
C PRO A 9 -14.45 8.90 2.41
N LYS A 10 -15.62 8.23 2.39
CA LYS A 10 -16.17 7.67 1.14
C LYS A 10 -16.37 8.76 0.10
N ASN A 11 -15.86 8.54 -1.08
CA ASN A 11 -15.89 9.48 -2.19
C ASN A 11 -15.68 8.76 -3.52
N LYS A 12 -15.97 9.41 -4.62
CA LYS A 12 -15.84 8.84 -5.98
C LYS A 12 -14.38 8.80 -6.49
N TYR A 13 -13.46 9.51 -5.86
CA TYR A 13 -12.09 9.68 -6.38
C TYR A 13 -11.17 8.54 -5.96
N ASN A 14 -11.14 8.20 -4.65
CA ASN A 14 -10.18 7.21 -4.14
C ASN A 14 -10.70 6.28 -3.04
N ARG A 15 -11.98 6.40 -2.62
CA ARG A 15 -12.64 5.42 -1.75
C ARG A 15 -14.13 5.30 -2.10
N PRO A 16 -14.49 4.49 -3.12
CA PRO A 16 -15.88 4.33 -3.53
C PRO A 16 -16.74 3.57 -2.51
N GLY A 17 -16.11 2.84 -1.57
CA GLY A 17 -16.81 2.00 -0.59
C GLY A 17 -17.24 0.65 -1.15
N THR A 18 -16.74 0.28 -2.34
CA THR A 18 -16.99 -1.03 -2.95
C THR A 18 -16.41 -2.14 -2.09
N LYS A 19 -17.21 -3.17 -1.81
CA LYS A 19 -16.80 -4.28 -0.96
C LYS A 19 -15.73 -5.15 -1.61
N SER A 20 -14.82 -5.63 -0.78
CA SER A 20 -13.75 -6.56 -1.14
C SER A 20 -13.72 -7.74 -0.16
N THR A 21 -13.37 -8.91 -0.66
CA THR A 21 -12.96 -10.05 0.15
C THR A 21 -11.50 -10.33 -0.16
N PRO A 22 -10.57 -9.98 0.73
CA PRO A 22 -9.15 -10.08 0.46
C PRO A 22 -8.68 -11.51 0.18
N LYS A 23 -7.93 -11.69 -0.90
CA LYS A 23 -7.27 -12.95 -1.29
C LYS A 23 -5.79 -12.77 -1.61
N ARG A 24 -5.34 -11.51 -1.68
CA ARG A 24 -3.95 -11.14 -1.97
C ARG A 24 -3.52 -9.94 -1.14
N ILE A 25 -2.22 -9.81 -0.95
CA ILE A 25 -1.57 -8.61 -0.42
C ILE A 25 -0.59 -8.13 -1.47
N CYS A 26 -0.67 -6.85 -1.83
CA CYS A 26 0.20 -6.23 -2.81
C CYS A 26 1.06 -5.17 -2.14
N VAL A 27 2.39 -5.32 -2.26
CA VAL A 27 3.37 -4.37 -1.74
C VAL A 27 3.73 -3.37 -2.82
N HIS A 28 3.70 -2.09 -2.45
CA HIS A 28 4.11 -0.95 -3.27
C HIS A 28 5.19 -0.14 -2.56
N TYR A 29 5.84 0.75 -3.28
CA TYR A 29 6.57 1.87 -2.71
C TYR A 29 5.88 3.17 -3.12
N THR A 30 5.99 4.21 -2.31
CA THR A 30 5.27 5.47 -2.53
C THR A 30 5.67 6.18 -3.83
N GLY A 31 6.85 5.87 -4.37
CA GLY A 31 7.40 6.59 -5.53
C GLY A 31 7.82 8.03 -5.21
N ASP A 32 7.78 8.43 -3.94
CA ASP A 32 8.12 9.78 -3.46
C ASP A 32 9.19 9.65 -2.36
N CYS A 33 10.45 9.79 -2.77
CA CYS A 33 11.61 9.60 -1.91
C CYS A 33 11.64 10.61 -0.76
N GLY A 34 11.63 10.13 0.48
CA GLY A 34 11.64 10.93 1.68
C GLY A 34 10.25 11.38 2.17
N ALA A 35 9.18 11.11 1.44
CA ALA A 35 7.83 11.40 1.91
C ALA A 35 7.48 10.52 3.12
N THR A 36 6.82 11.13 4.12
CA THR A 36 6.35 10.42 5.31
C THR A 36 4.97 9.80 5.10
N ALA A 37 4.62 8.82 5.94
CA ALA A 37 3.28 8.23 5.93
C ALA A 37 2.17 9.27 6.19
N ALA A 38 2.42 10.23 7.08
CA ALA A 38 1.47 11.31 7.36
C ALA A 38 1.24 12.22 6.15
N GLN A 39 2.29 12.52 5.38
CA GLN A 39 2.17 13.30 4.14
C GLN A 39 1.35 12.58 3.09
N LEU A 40 1.58 11.28 2.88
CA LEU A 40 0.80 10.48 1.96
C LEU A 40 -0.67 10.36 2.40
N ALA A 41 -0.92 10.10 3.69
CA ALA A 41 -2.28 10.06 4.22
C ALA A 41 -3.01 11.39 4.00
N LYS A 42 -2.33 12.53 4.23
CA LYS A 42 -2.87 13.87 3.97
C LYS A 42 -3.15 14.10 2.48
N TYR A 43 -2.27 13.65 1.60
CA TYR A 43 -2.47 13.72 0.16
C TYR A 43 -3.77 13.00 -0.24
N TRP A 44 -4.02 11.79 0.25
CA TRP A 44 -5.24 11.05 -0.06
C TRP A 44 -6.51 11.69 0.52
N GLN A 45 -6.43 12.33 1.69
CA GLN A 45 -7.52 13.15 2.20
C GLN A 45 -7.85 14.33 1.26
N ASN A 46 -6.84 14.97 0.70
CA ASN A 46 -7.01 16.05 -0.28
C ASN A 46 -7.61 15.53 -1.61
N VAL A 47 -7.21 14.32 -2.05
CA VAL A 47 -7.85 13.65 -3.20
C VAL A 47 -9.34 13.44 -2.92
N ALA A 48 -9.68 12.90 -1.75
CA ALA A 48 -11.07 12.68 -1.32
C ALA A 48 -11.91 13.97 -1.27
N ALA A 49 -11.28 15.07 -0.87
CA ALA A 49 -11.91 16.40 -0.83
C ALA A 49 -12.08 17.04 -2.22
N GLY A 50 -11.61 16.38 -3.29
CA GLY A 50 -11.74 16.88 -4.67
C GLY A 50 -10.70 17.93 -5.06
N VAL A 51 -9.64 18.11 -4.26
CA VAL A 51 -8.55 19.06 -4.61
C VAL A 51 -7.94 18.73 -5.97
N PHE A 52 -7.91 17.45 -6.34
CA PHE A 52 -7.37 16.95 -7.61
C PHE A 52 -8.45 16.38 -8.54
N LYS A 53 -9.68 16.90 -8.47
CA LYS A 53 -10.83 16.40 -9.25
C LYS A 53 -10.60 16.38 -10.77
N ASP A 54 -9.76 17.27 -11.28
CA ASP A 54 -9.44 17.40 -12.72
C ASP A 54 -8.17 16.62 -13.11
N LYS A 55 -7.62 15.80 -12.18
CA LYS A 55 -6.40 15.00 -12.37
C LYS A 55 -6.67 13.52 -12.06
N PRO A 56 -7.41 12.79 -12.91
CA PRO A 56 -7.81 11.40 -12.62
C PRO A 56 -6.64 10.45 -12.35
N TRP A 57 -5.44 10.71 -12.90
CA TRP A 57 -4.23 9.94 -12.65
C TRP A 57 -3.72 10.03 -11.22
N SER A 58 -4.18 11.02 -10.43
CA SER A 58 -3.85 11.20 -9.01
C SER A 58 -4.84 10.53 -8.07
N TRP A 59 -5.93 9.93 -8.59
CA TRP A 59 -6.98 9.30 -7.80
C TRP A 59 -6.51 7.92 -7.31
N THR A 60 -5.59 7.94 -6.36
CA THR A 60 -4.97 6.74 -5.81
C THR A 60 -5.30 6.56 -4.34
N SER A 61 -5.18 5.34 -3.86
CA SER A 61 -5.29 4.97 -2.45
C SER A 61 -4.75 3.58 -2.19
N ALA A 62 -4.51 3.26 -0.93
CA ALA A 62 -4.23 1.92 -0.45
C ALA A 62 -4.88 1.71 0.92
N GLN A 63 -4.98 0.46 1.36
CA GLN A 63 -5.49 0.17 2.69
C GLN A 63 -4.52 0.63 3.77
N TYR A 64 -3.22 0.44 3.55
CA TYR A 64 -2.20 0.75 4.54
C TYR A 64 -1.03 1.55 3.98
N ILE A 65 -0.43 2.34 4.85
CA ILE A 65 0.88 2.96 4.64
C ILE A 65 1.79 2.49 5.77
N VAL A 66 3.00 2.05 5.42
CA VAL A 66 4.09 1.78 6.34
C VAL A 66 5.09 2.91 6.21
N GLY A 67 5.34 3.63 7.28
CA GLY A 67 6.20 4.81 7.31
C GLY A 67 7.67 4.50 7.50
N LEU A 68 8.48 5.55 7.48
CA LEU A 68 9.96 5.48 7.56
C LEU A 68 10.47 4.93 8.90
N ASP A 69 9.74 5.19 9.98
CA ASP A 69 10.09 4.75 11.34
C ASP A 69 9.30 3.51 11.78
N GLY A 70 8.60 2.86 10.83
CA GLY A 70 7.80 1.67 11.05
C GLY A 70 6.38 1.95 11.58
N GLU A 71 5.94 3.20 11.57
CA GLU A 71 4.56 3.54 11.86
C GLU A 71 3.62 2.99 10.77
N VAL A 72 2.44 2.52 11.17
CA VAL A 72 1.44 1.97 10.24
C VAL A 72 0.17 2.79 10.32
N ILE A 73 -0.27 3.31 9.17
CA ILE A 73 -1.53 4.06 9.03
C ILE A 73 -2.50 3.25 8.19
N ARG A 74 -3.74 3.08 8.68
CA ARG A 74 -4.83 2.50 7.89
C ARG A 74 -5.68 3.61 7.28
N CYS A 75 -5.80 3.61 5.95
CA CYS A 75 -6.51 4.64 5.19
C CYS A 75 -7.84 4.15 4.59
N ILE A 76 -7.97 2.84 4.34
CA ILE A 76 -9.19 2.20 3.85
C ILE A 76 -9.41 0.91 4.65
N PRO A 77 -10.66 0.55 5.01
CA PRO A 77 -10.94 -0.75 5.61
C PRO A 77 -10.55 -1.91 4.70
N ASP A 78 -10.05 -3.01 5.27
CA ASP A 78 -9.66 -4.22 4.53
C ASP A 78 -10.79 -4.79 3.65
N SER A 79 -12.04 -4.56 4.05
CA SER A 79 -13.25 -5.04 3.36
C SER A 79 -13.71 -4.11 2.22
N GLU A 80 -12.92 -3.12 1.86
CA GLU A 80 -13.22 -2.20 0.75
C GLU A 80 -12.05 -2.18 -0.23
N ILE A 81 -12.33 -1.95 -1.53
CA ILE A 81 -11.29 -1.79 -2.53
C ILE A 81 -10.55 -0.46 -2.37
N ALA A 82 -9.27 -0.45 -2.72
CA ALA A 82 -8.47 0.74 -2.92
C ALA A 82 -8.09 0.88 -4.40
N TYR A 83 -7.65 2.05 -4.82
CA TYR A 83 -7.25 2.33 -6.19
C TYR A 83 -5.72 2.37 -6.30
N ALA A 84 -5.07 1.21 -6.45
CA ALA A 84 -3.61 1.09 -6.43
C ALA A 84 -3.01 0.28 -7.59
N ALA A 85 -3.76 -0.65 -8.20
CA ALA A 85 -3.26 -1.56 -9.24
C ALA A 85 -4.27 -1.83 -10.36
N ALA A 86 -4.88 -0.76 -10.90
CA ALA A 86 -5.82 -0.80 -12.00
C ALA A 86 -6.95 -1.86 -11.78
N ASN A 87 -7.08 -2.82 -12.68
CA ASN A 87 -8.11 -3.88 -12.60
C ASN A 87 -7.78 -5.00 -11.58
N GLN A 88 -6.69 -4.89 -10.82
CA GLN A 88 -6.26 -5.88 -9.83
C GLN A 88 -6.67 -5.53 -8.39
N ASN A 89 -7.57 -4.55 -8.22
CA ASN A 89 -7.95 -4.05 -6.89
C ASN A 89 -9.02 -4.89 -6.17
N ALA A 90 -9.82 -5.70 -6.89
CA ALA A 90 -11.07 -6.27 -6.41
C ALA A 90 -10.94 -7.17 -5.15
N ASP A 91 -9.84 -7.91 -5.02
CA ASP A 91 -9.59 -8.87 -3.95
C ASP A 91 -8.21 -8.68 -3.29
N THR A 92 -7.65 -7.47 -3.38
CA THR A 92 -6.28 -7.18 -2.98
C THR A 92 -6.25 -6.14 -1.87
N ILE A 93 -5.49 -6.42 -0.79
CA ILE A 93 -5.06 -5.41 0.18
C ILE A 93 -3.75 -4.81 -0.34
N HIS A 94 -3.74 -3.51 -0.51
CA HIS A 94 -2.57 -2.75 -0.96
C HIS A 94 -1.87 -2.08 0.23
N ILE A 95 -0.54 -2.18 0.27
CA ILE A 95 0.33 -1.57 1.28
C ILE A 95 1.36 -0.70 0.57
N GLU A 96 1.32 0.59 0.81
CA GLU A 96 2.35 1.54 0.38
C GLU A 96 3.44 1.64 1.44
N VAL A 97 4.70 1.52 1.02
CA VAL A 97 5.85 1.62 1.92
C VAL A 97 6.64 2.87 1.59
N CYS A 98 6.84 3.72 2.60
CA CYS A 98 7.70 4.89 2.51
C CYS A 98 9.17 4.49 2.45
N TYR A 99 9.99 5.30 1.78
CA TYR A 99 11.43 5.08 1.67
C TYR A 99 12.16 6.43 1.55
N LYS A 100 13.42 6.47 1.94
CA LYS A 100 14.28 7.68 1.83
C LYS A 100 15.58 7.46 1.07
N ARG A 101 15.88 6.22 0.68
CA ARG A 101 17.06 5.91 -0.14
C ARG A 101 16.72 6.07 -1.62
N GLN A 102 17.56 6.76 -2.37
CA GLN A 102 17.36 6.99 -3.81
C GLN A 102 17.21 5.69 -4.63
N SER A 103 17.73 4.57 -4.11
CA SER A 103 17.55 3.24 -4.70
C SER A 103 16.10 2.72 -4.63
N GLY A 104 15.27 3.26 -3.74
CA GLY A 104 13.94 2.72 -3.41
C GLY A 104 13.96 1.60 -2.38
N GLU A 105 15.14 1.30 -1.79
CA GLU A 105 15.28 0.33 -0.70
C GLU A 105 14.58 0.83 0.56
N PHE A 106 13.83 -0.06 1.22
CA PHE A 106 13.11 0.27 2.44
C PHE A 106 14.05 0.34 3.65
N GLU A 107 13.66 1.13 4.64
CA GLU A 107 14.36 1.19 5.93
C GLU A 107 14.10 -0.09 6.74
N GLU A 108 15.03 -0.47 7.60
CA GLU A 108 14.90 -1.67 8.46
C GLU A 108 13.64 -1.63 9.32
N SER A 109 13.32 -0.46 9.89
CA SER A 109 12.06 -0.21 10.64
C SER A 109 10.82 -0.44 9.78
N SER A 110 10.83 0.03 8.53
CA SER A 110 9.73 -0.19 7.59
C SER A 110 9.60 -1.66 7.21
N ILE A 111 10.71 -2.36 6.98
CA ILE A 111 10.72 -3.81 6.67
C ILE A 111 10.14 -4.61 7.85
N ALA A 112 10.56 -4.31 9.08
CA ALA A 112 10.06 -4.98 10.26
C ALA A 112 8.53 -4.79 10.43
N ALA A 113 8.05 -3.54 10.29
CA ALA A 113 6.64 -3.22 10.38
C ALA A 113 5.82 -3.83 9.24
N LEU A 114 6.34 -3.80 8.00
CA LEU A 114 5.72 -4.44 6.85
C LEU A 114 5.55 -5.95 7.09
N GLY A 115 6.59 -6.62 7.54
CA GLY A 115 6.55 -8.06 7.83
C GLY A 115 5.53 -8.40 8.92
N GLU A 116 5.45 -7.61 10.00
CA GLU A 116 4.45 -7.80 11.05
C GLU A 116 3.02 -7.61 10.53
N LEU A 117 2.78 -6.54 9.73
CA LEU A 117 1.49 -6.26 9.11
C LEU A 117 1.07 -7.38 8.16
N VAL A 118 1.96 -7.78 7.25
CA VAL A 118 1.70 -8.84 6.26
C VAL A 118 1.34 -10.15 6.95
N ARG A 119 2.13 -10.60 7.94
CA ARG A 119 1.83 -11.82 8.69
C ARG A 119 0.47 -11.76 9.41
N SER A 120 0.12 -10.60 9.97
CA SER A 120 -1.19 -10.39 10.61
C SER A 120 -2.34 -10.52 9.61
N LEU A 121 -2.22 -9.90 8.42
CA LEU A 121 -3.23 -9.96 7.36
C LEU A 121 -3.33 -11.37 6.76
N MET A 122 -2.21 -12.04 6.52
CA MET A 122 -2.18 -13.44 6.06
C MET A 122 -2.95 -14.35 7.02
N LYS A 123 -2.70 -14.22 8.32
CA LYS A 123 -3.41 -14.99 9.35
C LYS A 123 -4.91 -14.67 9.37
N LYS A 124 -5.26 -13.37 9.34
CA LYS A 124 -6.65 -12.90 9.43
C LYS A 124 -7.52 -13.38 8.27
N TYR A 125 -6.95 -13.38 7.05
CA TYR A 125 -7.69 -13.68 5.82
C TYR A 125 -7.32 -15.02 5.19
N ALA A 126 -6.51 -15.84 5.85
CA ALA A 126 -5.99 -17.10 5.33
C ALA A 126 -5.30 -16.95 3.96
N ILE A 127 -4.56 -15.85 3.78
CA ILE A 127 -3.82 -15.56 2.54
C ILE A 127 -2.50 -16.32 2.59
N PRO A 128 -2.21 -17.22 1.62
CA PRO A 128 -0.94 -17.95 1.59
C PRO A 128 0.21 -17.04 1.15
N ALA A 129 1.45 -17.38 1.54
CA ALA A 129 2.65 -16.60 1.23
C ALA A 129 2.80 -16.29 -0.26
N GLY A 130 2.51 -17.25 -1.14
CA GLY A 130 2.56 -17.03 -2.60
C GLY A 130 1.52 -16.05 -3.14
N LYS A 131 0.64 -15.48 -2.29
CA LYS A 131 -0.30 -14.42 -2.64
C LYS A 131 0.09 -13.06 -2.02
N VAL A 132 1.28 -12.98 -1.42
CA VAL A 132 1.95 -11.72 -1.11
C VAL A 132 2.82 -11.38 -2.31
N VAL A 133 2.46 -10.33 -3.03
CA VAL A 133 3.00 -10.02 -4.36
C VAL A 133 3.43 -8.54 -4.46
N ARG A 134 4.23 -8.23 -5.48
CA ARG A 134 4.57 -6.85 -5.85
C ARG A 134 3.52 -6.30 -6.82
N HIS A 135 3.40 -4.99 -6.91
CA HIS A 135 2.67 -4.36 -8.02
C HIS A 135 3.24 -4.82 -9.39
N TYR A 136 4.56 -5.01 -9.45
CA TYR A 136 5.26 -5.57 -10.61
C TYR A 136 4.68 -6.91 -11.07
N ASP A 137 4.38 -7.81 -10.14
CA ASP A 137 3.82 -9.13 -10.44
C ASP A 137 2.39 -9.07 -11.01
N LEU A 138 1.65 -7.99 -10.68
CA LEU A 138 0.27 -7.82 -11.12
C LEU A 138 0.13 -7.14 -12.48
N THR A 139 0.99 -6.15 -12.78
CA THR A 139 0.80 -5.28 -13.95
C THR A 139 2.08 -5.02 -14.74
N GLY A 140 3.24 -5.48 -14.27
CA GLY A 140 4.54 -5.17 -14.86
C GLY A 140 5.08 -3.77 -14.53
N LYS A 141 4.37 -2.96 -13.73
CA LYS A 141 4.87 -1.68 -13.26
C LYS A 141 6.10 -1.88 -12.37
N LEU A 142 7.14 -1.06 -12.55
CA LEU A 142 8.37 -1.13 -11.72
C LEU A 142 8.10 -0.61 -10.30
N CYS A 143 7.34 -1.38 -9.52
CA CYS A 143 6.90 -1.04 -8.18
C CYS A 143 6.79 -2.31 -7.32
N PRO A 144 7.46 -2.34 -6.15
CA PRO A 144 8.44 -1.36 -5.64
C PRO A 144 9.76 -1.46 -6.42
N ALA A 145 10.31 -0.33 -6.85
CA ALA A 145 11.39 -0.31 -7.85
C ALA A 145 12.63 -1.12 -7.44
N TYR A 146 13.09 -0.99 -6.20
CA TYR A 146 14.25 -1.72 -5.68
C TYR A 146 14.02 -3.23 -5.65
N TYR A 147 12.78 -3.66 -5.40
CA TYR A 147 12.38 -5.05 -5.21
C TYR A 147 11.79 -5.71 -6.46
N VAL A 148 11.91 -5.11 -7.65
CA VAL A 148 11.64 -5.81 -8.92
C VAL A 148 12.71 -6.86 -9.21
N ASP A 149 13.90 -6.71 -8.66
CA ASP A 149 14.93 -7.73 -8.63
C ASP A 149 14.46 -8.92 -7.78
N GLU A 150 14.53 -10.12 -8.36
CA GLU A 150 13.96 -11.32 -7.76
C GLU A 150 14.70 -11.73 -6.47
N ALA A 151 16.02 -11.58 -6.42
CA ALA A 151 16.79 -11.93 -5.24
C ALA A 151 16.47 -11.00 -4.06
N ARG A 152 16.31 -9.69 -4.34
CA ARG A 152 15.92 -8.70 -3.32
C ARG A 152 14.49 -8.91 -2.83
N TRP A 153 13.59 -9.27 -3.74
CA TRP A 153 12.21 -9.59 -3.37
C TRP A 153 12.15 -10.81 -2.47
N ASN A 154 12.85 -11.89 -2.85
CA ASN A 154 12.88 -13.12 -2.06
C ASN A 154 13.45 -12.85 -0.65
N ALA A 155 14.51 -12.07 -0.54
CA ALA A 155 15.09 -11.69 0.77
C ALA A 155 14.12 -10.84 1.62
N LEU A 156 13.28 -10.00 1.01
CA LEU A 156 12.24 -9.26 1.71
C LEU A 156 11.07 -10.16 2.14
N HIS A 157 10.79 -11.20 1.36
CA HIS A 157 9.64 -12.09 1.54
C HIS A 157 9.90 -13.20 2.59
N GLU A 158 11.16 -13.48 2.95
CA GLU A 158 11.54 -14.42 4.02
C GLU A 158 11.23 -13.86 5.42
#